data_f4dc06a425255e9590138986c75aa7bb
#
_entry.id   f4dc06a425255e9590138986c75aa7bb
#
_cell.length_a   1.000
_cell.length_b   1.000
_cell.length_c   1.000
_cell.angle_alpha   90.00
_cell.angle_beta   90.00
_cell.angle_gamma   90.00
#
_symmetry.space_group_name_H-M   'P 1'
#
loop_
_entity.id
_entity.type
_entity.pdbx_description
1 polymer ?
#
loop_
_entity_poly.entity_id
_entity_poly.type
_entity_poly.pdbx_seq_one_letter_code
_entity_poly.pdbx_strand_id
1 'polypeptide(L)'
;ANLSLAIANSCNSYFTHLYRIAADNPKYHGVRNGYMKWKEYMNAFGLGTKIGVDLPSEDRGFIPDTSVYNKEYRGSWSSCTNLTLGIGQDKMGATPLQLANAMCIIANKGYYYTPHFVKNIDGETNEDTVLMNKYRKKHEVLTQISDDAFNAVMDGMEAVVTNGTARNAKIANVNVCAKTGTAEKYAI
;
A
#
# COMPACT_ATOMS: atom_id res chain seq x y z
N ALA A 1 -9.10 -18.54 10.04
CA ALA A 1 -8.34 -18.41 8.80
C ALA A 1 -6.91 -17.99 9.14
N ASN A 2 -5.91 -18.48 8.42
CA ASN A 2 -4.55 -17.97 8.48
C ASN A 2 -4.37 -16.85 7.44
N LEU A 3 -3.22 -16.17 7.45
CA LEU A 3 -2.93 -15.05 6.57
C LEU A 3 -3.06 -15.42 5.09
N SER A 4 -2.45 -16.53 4.66
CA SER A 4 -2.47 -16.97 3.25
C SER A 4 -3.91 -17.21 2.75
N LEU A 5 -4.74 -17.92 3.51
CA LEU A 5 -6.15 -18.13 3.16
C LEU A 5 -6.96 -16.83 3.16
N ALA A 6 -6.65 -15.89 4.06
CA ALA A 6 -7.33 -14.60 4.10
C ALA A 6 -6.98 -13.74 2.88
N ILE A 7 -5.72 -13.77 2.43
CA ILE A 7 -5.30 -13.09 1.19
C ILE A 7 -5.95 -13.77 -0.02
N ALA A 8 -5.84 -15.11 -0.12
CA ALA A 8 -6.36 -15.90 -1.24
C ALA A 8 -7.86 -15.67 -1.49
N ASN A 9 -8.64 -15.57 -0.42
CA ASN A 9 -10.09 -15.39 -0.48
C ASN A 9 -10.56 -13.94 -0.31
N SER A 10 -9.63 -12.98 -0.25
CA SER A 10 -9.94 -11.55 -0.05
C SER A 10 -10.86 -11.32 1.17
N CYS A 11 -10.50 -11.88 2.33
CA CYS A 11 -11.35 -11.92 3.51
C CYS A 11 -11.40 -10.55 4.21
N ASN A 12 -12.42 -9.75 3.97
CA ASN A 12 -12.60 -8.43 4.56
C ASN A 12 -12.57 -8.47 6.09
N SER A 13 -13.29 -9.40 6.71
CA SER A 13 -13.35 -9.52 8.17
C SER A 13 -11.97 -9.77 8.81
N TYR A 14 -11.10 -10.51 8.12
CA TYR A 14 -9.74 -10.75 8.60
C TYR A 14 -8.93 -9.45 8.61
N PHE A 15 -8.94 -8.69 7.51
CA PHE A 15 -8.13 -7.48 7.37
C PHE A 15 -8.67 -6.31 8.17
N THR A 16 -9.99 -6.15 8.31
CA THR A 16 -10.57 -5.17 9.23
C THR A 16 -10.20 -5.48 10.68
N HIS A 17 -10.17 -6.76 11.06
CA HIS A 17 -9.74 -7.17 12.40
C HIS A 17 -8.24 -6.90 12.62
N LEU A 18 -7.38 -7.18 11.64
CA LEU A 18 -5.95 -6.84 11.71
C LEU A 18 -5.72 -5.33 11.84
N TYR A 19 -6.44 -4.52 11.07
CA TYR A 19 -6.39 -3.07 11.21
C TYR A 19 -6.73 -2.63 12.64
N ARG A 20 -7.81 -3.18 13.20
CA ARG A 20 -8.23 -2.88 14.56
C ARG A 20 -7.15 -3.26 15.58
N ILE A 21 -6.57 -4.47 15.48
CA ILE A 21 -5.47 -4.90 16.36
C ILE A 21 -4.27 -3.94 16.25
N ALA A 22 -3.94 -3.49 15.04
CA ALA A 22 -2.85 -2.56 14.81
C ALA A 22 -3.13 -1.17 15.42
N ALA A 23 -4.32 -0.62 15.16
CA ALA A 23 -4.71 0.71 15.64
C ALA A 23 -4.94 0.76 17.15
N ASP A 24 -5.51 -0.30 17.74
CA ASP A 24 -5.78 -0.41 19.18
C ASP A 24 -4.61 -0.99 19.98
N ASN A 25 -3.45 -1.21 19.37
CA ASN A 25 -2.31 -1.82 20.05
C ASN A 25 -1.88 -0.96 21.27
N PRO A 26 -1.88 -1.53 22.50
CA PRO A 26 -1.59 -0.79 23.72
C PRO A 26 -0.23 -0.08 23.72
N LYS A 27 0.75 -0.59 22.96
CA LYS A 27 2.08 0.03 22.84
C LYS A 27 2.05 1.45 22.26
N TYR A 28 0.97 1.84 21.59
CA TYR A 28 0.82 3.19 21.03
C TYR A 28 0.08 4.16 21.96
N HIS A 29 -0.35 3.71 23.14
CA HIS A 29 -1.00 4.57 24.14
C HIS A 29 -2.23 5.31 23.60
N GLY A 30 -3.03 4.66 22.77
CA GLY A 30 -4.31 5.15 22.26
C GLY A 30 -4.48 5.04 20.76
N VAL A 31 -5.75 4.96 20.33
CA VAL A 31 -6.15 4.72 18.94
C VAL A 31 -5.61 5.76 17.95
N ARG A 32 -5.48 7.03 18.36
CA ARG A 32 -4.94 8.08 17.50
C ARG A 32 -3.48 7.83 17.11
N ASN A 33 -2.68 7.46 18.09
CA ASN A 33 -1.26 7.13 17.85
C ASN A 33 -1.13 5.84 17.05
N GLY A 34 -1.94 4.82 17.33
CA GLY A 34 -1.96 3.58 16.55
C GLY A 34 -2.40 3.82 15.09
N TYR A 35 -3.41 4.66 14.88
CA TYR A 35 -3.80 5.10 13.54
C TYR A 35 -2.68 5.85 12.82
N MET A 36 -2.01 6.79 13.49
CA MET A 36 -0.89 7.53 12.89
C MET A 36 0.26 6.58 12.50
N LYS A 37 0.51 5.55 13.33
CA LYS A 37 1.51 4.53 13.00
C LYS A 37 1.10 3.67 11.81
N TRP A 38 -0.16 3.27 11.71
CA TRP A 38 -0.71 2.59 10.53
C TRP A 38 -0.57 3.48 9.27
N LYS A 39 -0.92 4.76 9.36
CA LYS A 39 -0.78 5.72 8.26
C LYS A 39 0.68 5.88 7.82
N GLU A 40 1.62 5.89 8.76
CA GLU A 40 3.06 5.93 8.47
C GLU A 40 3.49 4.73 7.59
N TYR A 41 3.01 3.52 7.91
CA TYR A 41 3.25 2.35 7.06
C TYR A 41 2.62 2.49 5.68
N MET A 42 1.40 2.99 5.58
CA MET A 42 0.76 3.23 4.27
C MET A 42 1.54 4.24 3.43
N ASN A 43 2.02 5.32 4.05
CA ASN A 43 2.87 6.30 3.38
C ASN A 43 4.21 5.68 2.93
N ALA A 44 4.79 4.76 3.69
CA ALA A 44 6.00 4.04 3.31
C ALA A 44 5.79 3.12 2.09
N PHE A 45 4.57 2.61 1.89
CA PHE A 45 4.16 1.94 0.64
C PHE A 45 3.90 2.91 -0.53
N GLY A 46 4.05 4.23 -0.31
CA GLY A 46 3.80 5.26 -1.32
C GLY A 46 2.34 5.72 -1.41
N LEU A 47 1.45 5.19 -0.55
CA LEU A 47 0.05 5.58 -0.54
C LEU A 47 -0.14 6.92 0.19
N GLY A 48 -0.94 7.84 -0.36
CA GLY A 48 -1.17 9.15 0.23
C GLY A 48 0.00 10.14 0.10
N THR A 49 1.04 9.83 -0.67
CA THR A 49 2.22 10.66 -0.91
C THR A 49 2.58 10.68 -2.40
N LYS A 50 3.29 11.72 -2.84
CA LYS A 50 3.90 11.70 -4.17
C LYS A 50 5.10 10.75 -4.18
N ILE A 51 5.19 9.91 -5.20
CA ILE A 51 6.31 8.96 -5.40
C ILE A 51 7.48 9.69 -6.08
N GLY A 52 7.20 10.76 -6.82
CA GLY A 52 8.20 11.59 -7.50
C GLY A 52 8.45 11.20 -8.95
N VAL A 53 7.42 10.67 -9.63
CA VAL A 53 7.45 10.37 -11.07
C VAL A 53 7.80 11.62 -11.90
N ASP A 54 8.37 11.43 -13.08
CA ASP A 54 8.75 12.50 -14.02
C ASP A 54 7.57 13.12 -14.81
N LEU A 55 6.36 13.07 -14.23
CA LEU A 55 5.17 13.74 -14.77
C LEU A 55 4.82 14.98 -13.97
N PRO A 56 4.39 16.08 -14.62
CA PRO A 56 4.15 17.36 -13.97
C PRO A 56 2.96 17.36 -13.00
N SER A 57 2.01 16.46 -13.16
CA SER A 57 0.74 16.44 -12.43
C SER A 57 0.53 15.17 -11.63
N GLU A 58 1.53 14.75 -10.88
CA GLU A 58 1.38 13.57 -10.00
C GLU A 58 0.38 13.84 -8.88
N ASP A 59 -0.68 13.03 -8.82
CA ASP A 59 -1.61 13.01 -7.70
C ASP A 59 -1.04 12.18 -6.55
N ARG A 60 -1.09 12.75 -5.35
CA ARG A 60 -0.59 12.08 -4.13
C ARG A 60 -1.56 11.07 -3.52
N GLY A 61 -2.77 10.91 -4.08
CA GLY A 61 -3.83 10.17 -3.40
C GLY A 61 -4.23 10.83 -2.08
N PHE A 62 -4.91 10.10 -1.23
CA PHE A 62 -5.39 10.63 0.05
C PHE A 62 -5.43 9.55 1.13
N ILE A 63 -4.81 9.81 2.26
CA ILE A 63 -5.04 9.10 3.52
C ILE A 63 -5.39 10.16 4.57
N PRO A 64 -6.56 10.08 5.21
CA PRO A 64 -7.01 11.11 6.14
C PRO A 64 -5.99 11.39 7.25
N ASP A 65 -5.96 12.63 7.73
CA ASP A 65 -5.32 12.94 9.00
C ASP A 65 -6.30 12.74 10.15
N THR A 66 -5.80 12.57 11.36
CA THR A 66 -6.65 12.47 12.57
C THR A 66 -7.57 13.66 12.74
N SER A 67 -7.18 14.84 12.21
CA SER A 67 -8.00 16.05 12.18
C SER A 67 -9.33 15.88 11.44
N VAL A 68 -9.36 15.07 10.39
CA VAL A 68 -10.58 14.76 9.62
C VAL A 68 -11.59 14.04 10.51
N TYR A 69 -11.14 12.98 11.19
CA TYR A 69 -12.00 12.23 12.10
C TYR A 69 -12.36 13.04 13.35
N ASN A 70 -11.41 13.82 13.89
CA ASN A 70 -11.68 14.71 15.02
C ASN A 70 -12.78 15.74 14.69
N LYS A 71 -12.75 16.32 13.49
CA LYS A 71 -13.78 17.28 13.04
C LYS A 71 -15.13 16.60 12.88
N GLU A 72 -15.17 15.46 12.18
CA GLU A 72 -16.40 14.77 11.85
C GLU A 72 -17.09 14.16 13.09
N TYR A 73 -16.33 13.55 13.97
CA TYR A 73 -16.82 12.86 15.16
C TYR A 73 -16.62 13.65 16.47
N ARG A 74 -16.34 14.95 16.36
CA ARG A 74 -16.14 15.86 17.51
C ARG A 74 -15.10 15.33 18.51
N GLY A 75 -14.05 14.68 18.00
CA GLY A 75 -12.99 14.08 18.81
C GLY A 75 -13.34 12.71 19.41
N SER A 76 -14.56 12.24 19.28
CA SER A 76 -15.02 10.94 19.82
C SER A 76 -15.06 9.87 18.72
N TRP A 77 -13.91 9.29 18.39
CA TRP A 77 -13.79 8.21 17.41
C TRP A 77 -12.85 7.10 17.90
N SER A 78 -13.01 5.91 17.33
CA SER A 78 -12.25 4.71 17.65
C SER A 78 -11.81 4.00 16.36
N SER A 79 -11.05 2.93 16.46
CA SER A 79 -10.69 2.07 15.34
C SER A 79 -11.90 1.46 14.63
N CYS A 80 -13.03 1.34 15.31
CA CYS A 80 -14.29 0.88 14.70
C CYS A 80 -14.93 1.94 13.79
N THR A 81 -14.63 3.23 14.01
CA THR A 81 -15.19 4.34 13.21
C THR A 81 -14.66 4.32 11.78
N ASN A 82 -13.40 3.91 11.60
CA ASN A 82 -12.71 3.88 10.31
C ASN A 82 -12.20 2.47 9.96
N LEU A 83 -12.92 1.46 10.39
CA LEU A 83 -12.54 0.05 10.29
C LEU A 83 -12.28 -0.42 8.85
N THR A 84 -13.01 0.16 7.89
CA THR A 84 -12.92 -0.18 6.46
C THR A 84 -11.62 0.30 5.80
N LEU A 85 -10.83 1.14 6.48
CA LEU A 85 -9.44 1.42 6.04
C LEU A 85 -8.59 0.15 5.97
N GLY A 86 -8.87 -0.86 6.80
CA GLY A 86 -8.19 -2.15 6.78
C GLY A 86 -8.37 -2.94 5.47
N ILE A 87 -9.33 -2.55 4.64
CA ILE A 87 -9.60 -3.12 3.31
C ILE A 87 -9.47 -2.09 2.19
N GLY A 88 -8.87 -0.93 2.47
CA GLY A 88 -8.63 0.11 1.47
C GLY A 88 -9.86 0.94 1.09
N GLN A 89 -10.87 0.97 1.96
CA GLN A 89 -12.08 1.77 1.79
C GLN A 89 -12.13 2.95 2.78
N ASP A 90 -13.28 3.49 3.06
CA ASP A 90 -13.52 4.73 3.80
C ASP A 90 -13.06 5.95 2.99
N LYS A 91 -12.35 6.87 3.62
CA LYS A 91 -11.91 8.15 3.02
C LYS A 91 -10.53 8.07 2.37
N MET A 92 -9.96 6.88 2.18
CA MET A 92 -8.68 6.79 1.48
C MET A 92 -8.87 6.68 -0.04
N GLY A 93 -7.91 7.26 -0.77
CA GLY A 93 -7.81 7.14 -2.22
C GLY A 93 -6.36 6.92 -2.63
N ALA A 94 -6.15 6.02 -3.59
CA ALA A 94 -4.83 5.74 -4.15
C ALA A 94 -4.87 5.82 -5.67
N THR A 95 -3.79 6.29 -6.27
CA THR A 95 -3.65 6.24 -7.73
C THR A 95 -3.23 4.85 -8.19
N PRO A 96 -3.52 4.46 -9.45
CA PRO A 96 -3.01 3.20 -9.99
C PRO A 96 -1.49 3.09 -9.92
N LEU A 97 -0.76 4.20 -10.10
CA LEU A 97 0.70 4.25 -9.98
C LEU A 97 1.18 3.92 -8.56
N GLN A 98 0.50 4.45 -7.55
CA GLN A 98 0.81 4.13 -6.15
C GLN A 98 0.56 2.66 -5.85
N LEU A 99 -0.53 2.08 -6.35
CA LEU A 99 -0.82 0.65 -6.18
C LEU A 99 0.24 -0.21 -6.87
N ALA A 100 0.65 0.14 -8.09
CA ALA A 100 1.72 -0.56 -8.80
C ALA A 100 3.05 -0.48 -8.03
N ASN A 101 3.41 0.71 -7.51
CA ASN A 101 4.62 0.88 -6.70
C ASN A 101 4.57 0.07 -5.40
N ALA A 102 3.42 0.02 -4.72
CA ALA A 102 3.24 -0.81 -3.53
C ALA A 102 3.46 -2.30 -3.84
N MET A 103 3.03 -2.79 -5.01
CA MET A 103 3.31 -4.16 -5.46
C MET A 103 4.82 -4.37 -5.72
N CYS A 104 5.50 -3.38 -6.30
CA CYS A 104 6.96 -3.43 -6.44
C CYS A 104 7.67 -3.51 -5.09
N ILE A 105 7.24 -2.73 -4.09
CA ILE A 105 7.80 -2.78 -2.74
C ILE A 105 7.63 -4.16 -2.11
N ILE A 106 6.46 -4.79 -2.28
CA ILE A 106 6.22 -6.15 -1.77
C ILE A 106 7.13 -7.16 -2.49
N ALA A 107 7.16 -7.12 -3.81
CA ALA A 107 7.94 -8.05 -4.63
C ALA A 107 9.46 -7.93 -4.36
N ASN A 108 9.92 -6.73 -4.08
CA ASN A 108 11.32 -6.43 -3.78
C ASN A 108 11.66 -6.53 -2.27
N LYS A 109 10.72 -6.95 -1.43
CA LYS A 109 10.91 -7.06 0.03
C LYS A 109 11.38 -5.76 0.69
N GLY A 110 10.68 -4.67 0.38
CA GLY A 110 10.82 -3.41 1.09
C GLY A 110 11.61 -2.32 0.38
N TYR A 111 11.81 -2.40 -0.93
CA TYR A 111 12.38 -1.29 -1.67
C TYR A 111 11.71 -1.05 -3.03
N TYR A 112 11.92 0.13 -3.59
CA TYR A 112 11.49 0.49 -4.94
C TYR A 112 12.50 1.44 -5.60
N TYR A 113 12.36 1.60 -6.91
CA TYR A 113 12.96 2.69 -7.69
C TYR A 113 11.85 3.65 -8.08
N THR A 114 12.12 4.95 -8.06
CA THR A 114 11.11 5.94 -8.47
C THR A 114 10.62 5.62 -9.87
N PRO A 115 9.31 5.37 -10.08
CA PRO A 115 8.74 5.17 -11.42
C PRO A 115 9.04 6.38 -12.30
N HIS A 116 9.43 6.14 -13.56
CA HIS A 116 9.76 7.19 -14.52
C HIS A 116 9.56 6.71 -15.95
N PHE A 117 9.31 7.63 -16.86
CA PHE A 117 9.14 7.36 -18.29
C PHE A 117 10.42 7.61 -19.08
N VAL A 118 11.22 8.58 -18.67
CA VAL A 118 12.49 8.90 -19.34
C VAL A 118 13.54 7.86 -19.00
N LYS A 119 14.00 7.11 -20.00
CA LYS A 119 15.02 6.07 -19.83
C LYS A 119 16.43 6.66 -19.81
N ASN A 120 16.72 7.57 -20.72
CA ASN A 120 17.98 8.34 -20.80
C ASN A 120 17.75 9.57 -21.69
N ILE A 121 18.68 10.51 -21.61
CA ILE A 121 18.69 11.75 -22.38
C ILE A 121 19.93 11.70 -23.28
N ASP A 122 19.76 11.81 -24.59
CA ASP A 122 20.86 11.82 -25.54
C ASP A 122 21.62 13.18 -25.43
N GLY A 123 22.95 13.10 -25.41
CA GLY A 123 23.78 14.28 -25.19
C GLY A 123 23.75 14.78 -23.73
N GLU A 124 23.54 13.91 -22.80
CA GLU A 124 23.39 14.12 -21.35
C GLU A 124 24.43 15.09 -20.79
N THR A 125 23.98 16.16 -20.16
CA THR A 125 24.79 17.11 -19.39
C THR A 125 25.03 16.58 -17.96
N ASN A 126 25.90 17.24 -17.20
CA ASN A 126 26.09 16.90 -15.79
C ASN A 126 24.79 17.07 -14.96
N GLU A 127 23.94 18.05 -15.31
CA GLU A 127 22.65 18.27 -14.66
C GLU A 127 21.66 17.13 -14.98
N ASP A 128 21.61 16.68 -16.23
CA ASP A 128 20.80 15.55 -16.67
C ASP A 128 21.22 14.27 -15.97
N THR A 129 22.55 14.05 -15.80
CA THR A 129 23.07 12.91 -15.04
C THR A 129 22.59 12.93 -13.60
N VAL A 130 22.58 14.08 -12.94
CA VAL A 130 22.07 14.24 -11.57
C VAL A 130 20.58 13.91 -11.51
N LEU A 131 19.78 14.41 -12.47
CA LEU A 131 18.35 14.13 -12.57
C LEU A 131 18.10 12.62 -12.75
N MET A 132 18.79 11.98 -13.68
CA MET A 132 18.63 10.54 -13.95
C MET A 132 19.08 9.67 -12.78
N ASN A 133 20.08 10.09 -12.04
CA ASN A 133 20.55 9.37 -10.84
C ASN A 133 19.46 9.31 -9.74
N LYS A 134 18.58 10.31 -9.67
CA LYS A 134 17.40 10.27 -8.78
C LYS A 134 16.55 9.04 -9.05
N TYR A 135 16.31 8.70 -10.32
CA TYR A 135 15.47 7.57 -10.72
C TYR A 135 16.18 6.23 -10.63
N ARG A 136 17.51 6.23 -10.70
CA ARG A 136 18.35 5.03 -10.54
C ARG A 136 18.63 4.70 -9.06
N LYS A 137 18.27 5.60 -8.14
CA LYS A 137 18.49 5.40 -6.71
C LYS A 137 17.48 4.40 -6.14
N LYS A 138 18.00 3.39 -5.44
CA LYS A 138 17.20 2.47 -4.63
C LYS A 138 16.66 3.19 -3.41
N HIS A 139 15.34 3.15 -3.22
CA HIS A 139 14.66 3.67 -2.03
C HIS A 139 14.31 2.49 -1.13
N GLU A 140 15.04 2.31 -0.05
CA GLU A 140 14.72 1.31 0.96
C GLU A 140 13.68 1.87 1.90
N VAL A 141 12.59 1.14 2.05
CA VAL A 141 11.47 1.45 2.93
C VAL A 141 11.10 0.20 3.72
N LEU A 142 10.45 0.37 4.86
CA LEU A 142 9.98 -0.76 5.67
C LEU A 142 11.11 -1.73 6.09
N THR A 143 12.31 -1.21 6.32
CA THR A 143 13.51 -1.99 6.67
C THR A 143 13.36 -2.78 7.99
N GLN A 144 12.35 -2.43 8.80
CA GLN A 144 11.99 -3.12 10.04
C GLN A 144 11.11 -4.37 9.81
N ILE A 145 10.65 -4.61 8.57
CA ILE A 145 9.85 -5.79 8.23
C ILE A 145 10.78 -6.89 7.76
N SER A 146 10.63 -8.08 8.33
CA SER A 146 11.46 -9.24 7.97
C SER A 146 11.11 -9.79 6.58
N ASP A 147 12.09 -10.42 5.94
CA ASP A 147 11.90 -11.16 4.69
C ASP A 147 10.79 -12.23 4.81
N ASP A 148 10.68 -12.89 5.96
CA ASP A 148 9.65 -13.90 6.21
C ASP A 148 8.24 -13.31 6.16
N ALA A 149 8.06 -12.06 6.62
CA ALA A 149 6.78 -11.38 6.52
C ALA A 149 6.41 -11.08 5.07
N PHE A 150 7.38 -10.62 4.26
CA PHE A 150 7.18 -10.41 2.83
C PHE A 150 6.88 -11.74 2.10
N ASN A 151 7.64 -12.79 2.40
CA ASN A 151 7.42 -14.12 1.83
C ASN A 151 6.01 -14.63 2.14
N ALA A 152 5.56 -14.54 3.39
CA ALA A 152 4.22 -14.95 3.80
C ALA A 152 3.09 -14.20 3.05
N VAL A 153 3.30 -12.92 2.76
CA VAL A 153 2.37 -12.12 1.95
C VAL A 153 2.41 -12.58 0.49
N MET A 154 3.60 -12.78 -0.09
CA MET A 154 3.76 -13.24 -1.48
C MET A 154 3.15 -14.63 -1.68
N ASP A 155 3.35 -15.58 -0.76
CA ASP A 155 2.71 -16.90 -0.78
C ASP A 155 1.18 -16.78 -0.79
N GLY A 156 0.64 -15.87 0.01
CA GLY A 156 -0.78 -15.55 0.00
C GLY A 156 -1.25 -14.97 -1.33
N MET A 157 -0.45 -14.08 -1.96
CA MET A 157 -0.76 -13.48 -3.25
C MET A 157 -0.65 -14.49 -4.41
N GLU A 158 0.26 -15.45 -4.35
CA GLU A 158 0.30 -16.58 -5.28
C GLU A 158 -0.94 -17.47 -5.11
N ALA A 159 -1.37 -17.72 -3.88
CA ALA A 159 -2.59 -18.46 -3.58
C ALA A 159 -3.87 -17.79 -4.12
N VAL A 160 -3.90 -16.47 -4.29
CA VAL A 160 -5.02 -15.75 -4.97
C VAL A 160 -5.21 -16.28 -6.40
N VAL A 161 -4.12 -16.56 -7.11
CA VAL A 161 -4.13 -16.99 -8.51
C VAL A 161 -4.24 -18.52 -8.62
N THR A 162 -3.62 -19.27 -7.73
CA THR A 162 -3.62 -20.73 -7.81
C THR A 162 -4.96 -21.35 -7.41
N ASN A 163 -5.57 -20.85 -6.34
CA ASN A 163 -6.81 -21.41 -5.78
C ASN A 163 -7.80 -20.38 -5.19
N GLY A 164 -7.49 -19.08 -5.33
CA GLY A 164 -8.27 -17.99 -4.74
C GLY A 164 -9.17 -17.24 -5.74
N THR A 165 -9.31 -15.92 -5.50
CA THR A 165 -10.27 -15.05 -6.20
C THR A 165 -9.84 -14.62 -7.61
N ALA A 166 -8.57 -14.84 -8.02
CA ALA A 166 -8.04 -14.44 -9.33
C ALA A 166 -7.52 -15.63 -10.16
N ARG A 167 -8.16 -16.78 -10.10
CA ARG A 167 -7.76 -17.99 -10.86
C ARG A 167 -7.66 -17.76 -12.38
N ASN A 168 -8.44 -16.82 -12.90
CA ASN A 168 -8.41 -16.47 -14.33
C ASN A 168 -7.15 -15.69 -14.74
N ALA A 169 -6.34 -15.22 -13.80
CA ALA A 169 -5.05 -14.56 -14.07
C ALA A 169 -3.87 -15.55 -14.19
N LYS A 170 -4.12 -16.86 -14.10
CA LYS A 170 -3.09 -17.89 -14.19
C LYS A 170 -2.45 -17.92 -15.58
N ILE A 171 -1.12 -17.89 -15.62
CA ILE A 171 -0.32 -18.00 -16.86
C ILE A 171 0.49 -19.29 -16.77
N ALA A 172 0.53 -20.05 -17.87
CA ALA A 172 1.31 -21.28 -17.92
C ALA A 172 2.80 -20.99 -17.74
N ASN A 173 3.48 -21.79 -16.92
CA ASN A 173 4.91 -21.68 -16.62
C ASN A 173 5.37 -20.35 -15.99
N VAL A 174 4.45 -19.58 -15.39
CA VAL A 174 4.75 -18.35 -14.67
C VAL A 174 4.05 -18.35 -13.31
N ASN A 175 4.78 -18.09 -12.25
CA ASN A 175 4.21 -17.86 -10.93
C ASN A 175 3.68 -16.44 -10.88
N VAL A 176 2.36 -16.29 -10.90
CA VAL A 176 1.69 -14.99 -10.83
C VAL A 176 1.21 -14.74 -9.40
N CYS A 177 1.64 -13.62 -8.82
CA CYS A 177 1.11 -13.09 -7.57
C CYS A 177 0.13 -11.97 -7.86
N ALA A 178 -1.05 -11.99 -7.25
CA ALA A 178 -2.07 -10.99 -7.47
C ALA A 178 -2.88 -10.69 -6.20
N LYS A 179 -3.63 -9.62 -6.25
CA LYS A 179 -4.69 -9.32 -5.28
C LYS A 179 -5.86 -8.67 -6.02
N THR A 180 -7.06 -9.24 -5.86
CA THR A 180 -8.28 -8.62 -6.39
C THR A 180 -8.65 -7.39 -5.58
N GLY A 181 -9.19 -6.38 -6.26
CA GLY A 181 -9.74 -5.18 -5.65
C GLY A 181 -11.22 -5.02 -5.98
N THR A 182 -11.99 -4.52 -5.03
CA THR A 182 -13.38 -4.12 -5.22
C THR A 182 -13.55 -2.75 -4.59
N ALA A 183 -13.89 -1.75 -5.38
CA ALA A 183 -14.20 -0.41 -4.90
C ALA A 183 -15.73 -0.24 -4.85
N GLU A 184 -16.24 0.16 -3.70
CA GLU A 184 -17.62 0.60 -3.56
C GLU A 184 -17.69 2.09 -3.87
N LYS A 185 -18.55 2.46 -4.83
CA LYS A 185 -18.84 3.84 -5.15
C LYS A 185 -20.10 4.21 -4.40
N TYR A 186 -19.99 4.96 -3.33
CA TYR A 186 -21.17 5.59 -2.75
C TYR A 186 -21.68 6.63 -3.75
N ALA A 187 -22.90 6.44 -4.24
CA ALA A 187 -23.61 7.51 -4.96
C ALA A 187 -23.80 8.67 -3.98
N ILE A 188 -23.24 9.83 -4.31
CA ILE A 188 -23.48 11.10 -3.63
C ILE A 188 -24.84 11.63 -4.06
#